data_a993300a0c3f6c1ec62d657ec33347c1
#
_entry.id   a993300a0c3f6c1ec62d657ec33347c1
#
_cell.length_a   1.000
_cell.length_b   1.000
_cell.length_c   1.000
_cell.angle_alpha   90.00
_cell.angle_beta   90.00
_cell.angle_gamma   90.00
#
_symmetry.space_group_name_H-M   'P 1'
#
loop_
_entity.id
_entity.type
_entity.pdbx_description
1 polymer ?
#
loop_
_entity_poly.entity_id
_entity_poly.type
_entity_poly.pdbx_seq_one_letter_code
_entity_poly.pdbx_strand_id
1 'polypeptide(L)'
;MLQIESLTKSFGRRTVVDNLSFSVERGEVLGFLGPNGAGKSTTMRMITGFFPPSAGRVRIGGHDIVTAPIEAKRLMGYLPENAASYSDMTVRAFLMFVAELRGITGDARQRAVGRVSDMCFLGGVLQQSIDTLSKGYRHRTCLAQALIHDPDVLILDEPTDGLDPNQKHEVRHLIREMGRNKAVVFSTHILEEVDAACTRAIIIDRGHIVANGTPSELKAKSELAGAVTLSVAGIESAALCERLSQLPDAARCEVHGAAVRVFPREASAATLAPAVIDLAGREHWRLEQLHTEEGQLDEVFRKLTLPDSVKK
;
A
#
# COMPACT_ATOMS: atom_id res chain seq x y z
N MET A 1 -14.86 -8.46 -6.56
CA MET A 1 -14.20 -9.76 -6.29
C MET A 1 -14.11 -10.09 -4.81
N LEU A 2 -13.56 -9.22 -3.97
CA LEU A 2 -13.53 -9.31 -2.50
C LEU A 2 -14.53 -8.30 -1.93
N GLN A 3 -15.38 -8.72 -0.99
CA GLN A 3 -16.36 -7.86 -0.31
C GLN A 3 -16.27 -8.06 1.19
N ILE A 4 -16.15 -6.96 1.92
CA ILE A 4 -16.10 -6.90 3.37
C ILE A 4 -17.24 -6.00 3.85
N GLU A 5 -18.11 -6.56 4.70
CA GLU A 5 -19.31 -5.90 5.19
C GLU A 5 -19.30 -5.88 6.73
N SER A 6 -19.21 -4.69 7.31
CA SER A 6 -19.28 -4.42 8.76
C SER A 6 -18.41 -5.35 9.62
N LEU A 7 -17.18 -5.64 9.10
CA LEU A 7 -16.27 -6.62 9.68
C LEU A 7 -15.79 -6.17 11.05
N THR A 8 -16.01 -6.98 12.07
CA THR A 8 -15.63 -6.67 13.45
C THR A 8 -14.91 -7.86 14.10
N LYS A 9 -13.87 -7.59 14.87
CA LYS A 9 -13.15 -8.58 15.67
C LYS A 9 -12.87 -8.09 17.07
N SER A 10 -13.37 -8.84 18.04
CA SER A 10 -13.10 -8.64 19.47
C SER A 10 -12.39 -9.86 20.05
N PHE A 11 -11.42 -9.63 20.91
CA PHE A 11 -10.76 -10.62 21.74
C PHE A 11 -11.06 -10.30 23.20
N GLY A 12 -11.96 -11.07 23.80
CA GLY A 12 -12.52 -10.74 25.11
C GLY A 12 -13.23 -9.38 25.09
N ARG A 13 -12.76 -8.45 25.92
CA ARG A 13 -13.30 -7.10 26.01
C ARG A 13 -12.68 -6.07 25.05
N ARG A 14 -11.64 -6.48 24.32
CA ARG A 14 -10.92 -5.57 23.41
C ARG A 14 -11.38 -5.78 21.96
N THR A 15 -11.98 -4.77 21.36
CA THR A 15 -12.24 -4.71 19.92
C THR A 15 -10.99 -4.22 19.21
N VAL A 16 -10.48 -5.02 18.27
CA VAL A 16 -9.25 -4.75 17.50
C VAL A 16 -9.59 -4.26 16.11
N VAL A 17 -10.69 -4.74 15.55
CA VAL A 17 -11.24 -4.31 14.26
C VAL A 17 -12.71 -4.01 14.48
N ASP A 18 -13.17 -2.83 14.05
CA ASP A 18 -14.51 -2.36 14.32
C ASP A 18 -15.19 -1.82 13.06
N ASN A 19 -16.24 -2.54 12.64
CA ASN A 19 -17.15 -2.17 11.57
C ASN A 19 -16.48 -1.77 10.24
N LEU A 20 -15.46 -2.53 9.78
CA LEU A 20 -14.83 -2.26 8.50
C LEU A 20 -15.70 -2.70 7.33
N SER A 21 -15.88 -1.81 6.34
CA SER A 21 -16.60 -2.11 5.10
C SER A 21 -15.83 -1.56 3.91
N PHE A 22 -15.49 -2.44 2.96
CA PHE A 22 -14.86 -2.09 1.69
C PHE A 22 -14.95 -3.25 0.71
N SER A 23 -14.73 -2.98 -0.57
CA SER A 23 -14.63 -4.00 -1.62
C SER A 23 -13.35 -3.82 -2.40
N VAL A 24 -12.91 -4.87 -3.09
CA VAL A 24 -11.80 -4.84 -4.03
C VAL A 24 -12.21 -5.58 -5.28
N GLU A 25 -12.09 -4.91 -6.41
CA GLU A 25 -12.50 -5.45 -7.70
C GLU A 25 -11.30 -6.03 -8.48
N ARG A 26 -11.58 -6.80 -9.52
CA ARG A 26 -10.54 -7.28 -10.45
C ARG A 26 -9.90 -6.08 -11.15
N GLY A 27 -8.58 -6.07 -11.26
CA GLY A 27 -7.84 -4.93 -11.80
C GLY A 27 -7.44 -3.91 -10.74
N GLU A 28 -7.72 -4.18 -9.46
CA GLU A 28 -7.44 -3.28 -8.36
C GLU A 28 -6.34 -3.82 -7.44
N VAL A 29 -5.42 -2.94 -7.07
CA VAL A 29 -4.43 -3.16 -6.01
C VAL A 29 -4.74 -2.24 -4.84
N LEU A 30 -5.26 -2.80 -3.76
CA LEU A 30 -5.57 -2.09 -2.54
C LEU A 30 -4.43 -2.17 -1.54
N GLY A 31 -3.83 -1.03 -1.20
CA GLY A 31 -2.91 -0.88 -0.07
C GLY A 31 -3.70 -0.72 1.23
N PHE A 32 -3.42 -1.57 2.22
CA PHE A 32 -4.04 -1.51 3.55
C PHE A 32 -3.00 -0.99 4.54
N LEU A 33 -3.00 0.34 4.74
CA LEU A 33 -1.97 1.09 5.44
C LEU A 33 -2.37 1.40 6.88
N GLY A 34 -1.44 1.34 7.82
CA GLY A 34 -1.71 1.73 9.21
C GLY A 34 -0.52 1.46 10.13
N PRO A 35 -0.47 2.09 11.30
CA PRO A 35 0.57 1.83 12.29
C PRO A 35 0.49 0.40 12.84
N ASN A 36 1.54 -0.01 13.56
CA ASN A 36 1.53 -1.30 14.26
C ASN A 36 0.41 -1.32 15.31
N GLY A 37 -0.35 -2.42 15.32
CA GLY A 37 -1.52 -2.55 16.21
C GLY A 37 -2.81 -1.90 15.71
N ALA A 38 -2.83 -1.28 14.53
CA ALA A 38 -4.05 -0.68 13.95
C ALA A 38 -5.12 -1.71 13.54
N GLY A 39 -4.79 -3.00 13.46
CA GLY A 39 -5.72 -4.07 13.09
C GLY A 39 -5.46 -4.69 11.71
N LYS A 40 -4.39 -4.30 10.98
CA LYS A 40 -4.07 -4.80 9.63
C LYS A 40 -4.03 -6.33 9.55
N SER A 41 -3.08 -6.97 10.22
CA SER A 41 -2.91 -8.44 10.18
C SER A 41 -4.12 -9.17 10.75
N THR A 42 -4.84 -8.59 11.71
CA THR A 42 -6.11 -9.14 12.20
C THR A 42 -7.17 -9.15 11.09
N THR A 43 -7.28 -8.07 10.32
CA THR A 43 -8.19 -7.97 9.18
C THR A 43 -7.81 -8.99 8.10
N MET A 44 -6.51 -9.09 7.72
CA MET A 44 -6.03 -10.08 6.75
C MET A 44 -6.34 -11.51 7.18
N ARG A 45 -6.14 -11.84 8.46
CA ARG A 45 -6.46 -13.17 9.02
C ARG A 45 -7.96 -13.50 9.04
N MET A 46 -8.84 -12.50 9.20
CA MET A 46 -10.28 -12.71 9.03
C MET A 46 -10.66 -12.92 7.56
N ILE A 47 -10.11 -12.12 6.65
CA ILE A 47 -10.36 -12.25 5.20
C ILE A 47 -9.94 -13.64 4.71
N THR A 48 -8.83 -14.17 5.23
CA THR A 48 -8.30 -15.48 4.84
C THR A 48 -8.97 -16.66 5.55
N GLY A 49 -9.90 -16.36 6.48
CA GLY A 49 -10.58 -17.39 7.28
C GLY A 49 -9.64 -18.14 8.21
N PHE A 50 -8.56 -17.48 8.69
CA PHE A 50 -7.67 -18.02 9.73
C PHE A 50 -8.39 -18.07 11.08
N PHE A 51 -9.22 -17.06 11.36
CA PHE A 51 -10.24 -17.12 12.42
C PHE A 51 -11.50 -16.37 12.00
N PRO A 52 -12.68 -16.75 12.55
CA PRO A 52 -13.94 -16.12 12.18
C PRO A 52 -14.01 -14.68 12.72
N PRO A 53 -14.72 -13.78 12.02
CA PRO A 53 -15.08 -12.48 12.57
C PRO A 53 -16.03 -12.64 13.78
N SER A 54 -16.05 -11.62 14.65
CA SER A 54 -17.02 -11.52 15.74
C SER A 54 -18.39 -11.03 15.23
N ALA A 55 -18.37 -10.19 14.17
CA ALA A 55 -19.54 -9.73 13.43
C ALA A 55 -19.14 -9.34 12.01
N GLY A 56 -20.12 -9.18 11.13
CA GLY A 56 -19.90 -8.84 9.73
C GLY A 56 -19.62 -10.06 8.87
N ARG A 57 -19.22 -9.81 7.61
CA ARG A 57 -19.03 -10.86 6.59
C ARG A 57 -17.85 -10.56 5.69
N VAL A 58 -17.25 -11.63 5.17
CA VAL A 58 -16.26 -11.58 4.10
C VAL A 58 -16.69 -12.52 2.99
N ARG A 59 -16.76 -12.00 1.74
CA ARG A 59 -17.05 -12.82 0.55
C ARG A 59 -15.93 -12.69 -0.46
N ILE A 60 -15.56 -13.83 -1.04
CA ILE A 60 -14.53 -13.95 -2.09
C ILE A 60 -15.18 -14.64 -3.29
N GLY A 61 -15.29 -13.93 -4.42
CA GLY A 61 -15.99 -14.45 -5.60
C GLY A 61 -17.44 -14.82 -5.33
N GLY A 62 -18.10 -14.14 -4.38
CA GLY A 62 -19.48 -14.43 -3.95
C GLY A 62 -19.58 -15.49 -2.84
N HIS A 63 -18.50 -16.24 -2.52
CA HIS A 63 -18.48 -17.26 -1.47
C HIS A 63 -18.12 -16.66 -0.12
N ASP A 64 -18.93 -16.88 0.89
CA ASP A 64 -18.68 -16.43 2.26
C ASP A 64 -17.58 -17.29 2.91
N ILE A 65 -16.59 -16.63 3.53
CA ILE A 65 -15.39 -17.31 4.08
C ILE A 65 -15.72 -18.23 5.26
N VAL A 66 -16.85 -18.04 5.93
CA VAL A 66 -17.28 -18.86 7.08
C VAL A 66 -18.18 -20.01 6.65
N THR A 67 -19.16 -19.75 5.76
CA THR A 67 -20.15 -20.74 5.37
C THR A 67 -19.76 -21.57 4.14
N ALA A 68 -18.87 -21.03 3.27
CA ALA A 68 -18.33 -21.68 2.07
C ALA A 68 -16.80 -21.53 1.99
N PRO A 69 -16.04 -21.98 3.03
CA PRO A 69 -14.61 -21.71 3.16
C PRO A 69 -13.75 -22.37 2.08
N ILE A 70 -14.14 -23.52 1.57
CA ILE A 70 -13.36 -24.24 0.54
C ILE A 70 -13.44 -23.50 -0.79
N GLU A 71 -14.63 -23.11 -1.21
CA GLU A 71 -14.89 -22.36 -2.44
C GLU A 71 -14.18 -21.01 -2.40
N ALA A 72 -14.30 -20.27 -1.30
CA ALA A 72 -13.62 -18.99 -1.10
C ALA A 72 -12.09 -19.15 -1.16
N LYS A 73 -11.51 -20.14 -0.47
CA LYS A 73 -10.06 -20.38 -0.41
C LYS A 73 -9.47 -20.90 -1.73
N ARG A 74 -10.28 -21.50 -2.61
CA ARG A 74 -9.84 -21.88 -3.96
C ARG A 74 -9.55 -20.67 -4.83
N LEU A 75 -10.28 -19.58 -4.64
CA LEU A 75 -10.12 -18.34 -5.38
C LEU A 75 -9.02 -17.42 -4.81
N MET A 76 -8.44 -17.77 -3.66
CA MET A 76 -7.56 -16.89 -2.90
C MET A 76 -6.16 -17.48 -2.71
N GLY A 77 -5.15 -16.64 -2.95
CA GLY A 77 -3.77 -16.84 -2.50
C GLY A 77 -3.50 -15.99 -1.27
N TYR A 78 -2.75 -16.55 -0.31
CA TYR A 78 -2.40 -15.84 0.93
C TYR A 78 -0.91 -15.95 1.23
N LEU A 79 -0.28 -14.80 1.43
CA LEU A 79 1.06 -14.65 1.98
C LEU A 79 0.94 -14.06 3.39
N PRO A 80 1.19 -14.81 4.46
CA PRO A 80 1.22 -14.27 5.81
C PRO A 80 2.53 -13.51 6.08
N GLU A 81 2.52 -12.57 7.03
CA GLU A 81 3.69 -11.82 7.50
C GLU A 81 4.86 -12.74 7.87
N ASN A 82 4.57 -13.79 8.65
CA ASN A 82 5.55 -14.83 8.93
C ASN A 82 5.39 -15.97 7.93
N ALA A 83 6.31 -16.02 6.98
CA ALA A 83 6.33 -17.01 5.92
C ALA A 83 6.53 -18.43 6.50
N ALA A 84 5.43 -19.11 6.78
CA ALA A 84 5.45 -20.51 7.23
C ALA A 84 5.79 -21.43 6.06
N SER A 85 6.80 -22.27 6.23
CA SER A 85 7.24 -23.26 5.26
C SER A 85 7.77 -24.51 5.96
N TYR A 86 7.85 -25.62 5.25
CA TYR A 86 8.49 -26.84 5.75
C TYR A 86 10.00 -26.71 5.53
N SER A 87 10.72 -26.40 6.61
CA SER A 87 12.15 -26.03 6.58
C SER A 87 13.06 -27.08 5.97
N ASP A 88 12.76 -28.34 6.16
CA ASP A 88 13.51 -29.54 5.70
C ASP A 88 13.23 -29.91 4.23
N MET A 89 12.26 -29.27 3.58
CA MET A 89 12.02 -29.47 2.15
C MET A 89 12.90 -28.57 1.30
N THR A 90 13.22 -29.03 0.07
CA THR A 90 13.74 -28.10 -0.95
C THR A 90 12.62 -27.18 -1.46
N VAL A 91 12.96 -26.01 -1.97
CA VAL A 91 12.00 -25.08 -2.57
C VAL A 91 11.11 -25.80 -3.61
N ARG A 92 11.73 -26.58 -4.50
CA ARG A 92 11.00 -27.35 -5.51
C ARG A 92 10.03 -28.36 -4.87
N ALA A 93 10.51 -29.16 -3.89
CA ALA A 93 9.67 -30.16 -3.22
C ALA A 93 8.49 -29.50 -2.51
N PHE A 94 8.70 -28.39 -1.82
CA PHE A 94 7.65 -27.62 -1.17
C PHE A 94 6.60 -27.11 -2.16
N LEU A 95 7.02 -26.46 -3.26
CA LEU A 95 6.10 -25.97 -4.28
C LEU A 95 5.33 -27.09 -4.99
N MET A 96 5.96 -28.24 -5.25
CA MET A 96 5.31 -29.43 -5.79
C MET A 96 4.26 -29.98 -4.82
N PHE A 97 4.57 -30.02 -3.52
CA PHE A 97 3.65 -30.45 -2.48
C PHE A 97 2.43 -29.52 -2.37
N VAL A 98 2.66 -28.21 -2.36
CA VAL A 98 1.56 -27.23 -2.29
C VAL A 98 0.67 -27.28 -3.55
N ALA A 99 1.27 -27.46 -4.74
CA ALA A 99 0.49 -27.63 -5.98
C ALA A 99 -0.44 -28.85 -5.89
N GLU A 100 0.05 -29.98 -5.35
CA GLU A 100 -0.74 -31.18 -5.14
C GLU A 100 -1.88 -30.96 -4.14
N LEU A 101 -1.64 -30.27 -3.03
CA LEU A 101 -2.68 -29.87 -2.06
C LEU A 101 -3.77 -28.98 -2.69
N ARG A 102 -3.41 -28.20 -3.71
CA ARG A 102 -4.35 -27.39 -4.50
C ARG A 102 -5.04 -28.18 -5.62
N GLY A 103 -4.80 -29.50 -5.72
CA GLY A 103 -5.40 -30.39 -6.72
C GLY A 103 -4.74 -30.30 -8.10
N ILE A 104 -3.56 -29.67 -8.22
CA ILE A 104 -2.80 -29.58 -9.47
C ILE A 104 -1.90 -30.82 -9.58
N THR A 105 -2.17 -31.69 -10.55
CA THR A 105 -1.48 -32.98 -10.71
C THR A 105 -0.78 -33.09 -12.08
N GLY A 106 0.03 -34.13 -12.25
CA GLY A 106 0.69 -34.45 -13.53
C GLY A 106 1.57 -33.32 -14.06
N ASP A 107 1.58 -33.14 -15.38
CA ASP A 107 2.38 -32.12 -16.07
C ASP A 107 1.93 -30.70 -15.71
N ALA A 108 0.66 -30.48 -15.37
CA ALA A 108 0.17 -29.18 -14.93
C ALA A 108 0.87 -28.72 -13.65
N ARG A 109 1.21 -29.65 -12.74
CA ARG A 109 1.96 -29.38 -11.52
C ARG A 109 3.38 -28.86 -11.81
N GLN A 110 4.06 -29.50 -12.74
CA GLN A 110 5.41 -29.05 -13.15
C GLN A 110 5.37 -27.68 -13.81
N ARG A 111 4.39 -27.44 -14.69
CA ARG A 111 4.20 -26.13 -15.32
C ARG A 111 3.88 -25.03 -14.30
N ALA A 112 3.01 -25.33 -13.33
CA ALA A 112 2.67 -24.38 -12.26
C ALA A 112 3.90 -24.00 -11.42
N VAL A 113 4.71 -25.00 -11.03
CA VAL A 113 5.97 -24.76 -10.28
C VAL A 113 6.95 -23.95 -11.12
N GLY A 114 7.14 -24.26 -12.40
CA GLY A 114 7.99 -23.49 -13.32
C GLY A 114 7.53 -22.03 -13.38
N ARG A 115 6.26 -21.79 -13.67
CA ARG A 115 5.66 -20.46 -13.75
C ARG A 115 5.91 -19.61 -12.49
N VAL A 116 5.61 -20.13 -11.30
CA VAL A 116 5.79 -19.33 -10.07
C VAL A 116 7.25 -19.20 -9.68
N SER A 117 8.10 -20.14 -10.05
CA SER A 117 9.55 -20.03 -9.84
C SER A 117 10.16 -18.91 -10.67
N ASP A 118 9.74 -18.75 -11.91
CA ASP A 118 10.16 -17.66 -12.79
C ASP A 118 9.62 -16.31 -12.26
N MET A 119 8.33 -16.25 -11.93
CA MET A 119 7.68 -15.04 -11.40
C MET A 119 8.32 -14.54 -10.09
N CYS A 120 8.77 -15.46 -9.22
CA CYS A 120 9.35 -15.12 -7.90
C CYS A 120 10.87 -15.19 -7.89
N PHE A 121 11.53 -15.34 -9.05
CA PHE A 121 13.00 -15.38 -9.20
C PHE A 121 13.67 -16.46 -8.33
N LEU A 122 13.10 -17.68 -8.32
CA LEU A 122 13.58 -18.79 -7.51
C LEU A 122 14.51 -19.79 -8.25
N GLY A 123 14.77 -19.57 -9.54
CA GLY A 123 15.50 -20.52 -10.39
C GLY A 123 16.83 -21.00 -9.80
N GLY A 124 17.62 -20.08 -9.20
CA GLY A 124 18.93 -20.40 -8.60
C GLY A 124 18.88 -21.17 -7.27
N VAL A 125 17.71 -21.27 -6.63
CA VAL A 125 17.56 -21.86 -5.27
C VAL A 125 16.58 -23.03 -5.21
N LEU A 126 16.02 -23.47 -6.35
CA LEU A 126 14.98 -24.52 -6.39
C LEU A 126 15.39 -25.84 -5.71
N GLN A 127 16.65 -26.19 -5.75
CA GLN A 127 17.18 -27.42 -5.15
C GLN A 127 17.73 -27.21 -3.73
N GLN A 128 17.74 -25.98 -3.22
CA GLN A 128 18.20 -25.69 -1.86
C GLN A 128 17.11 -25.99 -0.84
N SER A 129 17.52 -26.42 0.34
CA SER A 129 16.64 -26.59 1.49
C SER A 129 16.20 -25.21 2.00
N ILE A 130 14.93 -25.10 2.37
CA ILE A 130 14.31 -23.83 2.78
C ILE A 130 14.98 -23.24 4.03
N ASP A 131 15.46 -24.06 4.96
CA ASP A 131 16.18 -23.60 6.15
C ASP A 131 17.48 -22.88 5.84
N THR A 132 18.14 -23.22 4.71
CA THR A 132 19.41 -22.61 4.28
C THR A 132 19.23 -21.30 3.51
N LEU A 133 17.99 -20.93 3.17
CA LEU A 133 17.67 -19.73 2.40
C LEU A 133 17.83 -18.47 3.24
N SER A 134 18.21 -17.37 2.59
CA SER A 134 18.06 -16.03 3.17
C SER A 134 16.58 -15.71 3.47
N LYS A 135 16.33 -14.73 4.36
CA LYS A 135 14.96 -14.27 4.66
C LYS A 135 14.20 -13.90 3.36
N GLY A 136 14.87 -13.22 2.42
CA GLY A 136 14.28 -12.82 1.14
C GLY A 136 13.85 -14.00 0.27
N TYR A 137 14.70 -15.01 0.12
CA TYR A 137 14.34 -16.21 -0.66
C TYR A 137 13.23 -17.03 0.01
N ARG A 138 13.22 -17.15 1.33
CA ARG A 138 12.10 -17.76 2.06
C ARG A 138 10.79 -17.03 1.80
N HIS A 139 10.81 -15.70 1.86
CA HIS A 139 9.64 -14.87 1.60
C HIS A 139 9.13 -15.03 0.16
N ARG A 140 10.02 -15.01 -0.84
CA ARG A 140 9.68 -15.28 -2.25
C ARG A 140 9.13 -16.68 -2.49
N THR A 141 9.64 -17.69 -1.75
CA THR A 141 9.12 -19.06 -1.79
C THR A 141 7.66 -19.12 -1.29
N CYS A 142 7.35 -18.38 -0.22
CA CYS A 142 5.98 -18.30 0.28
C CYS A 142 5.07 -17.48 -0.63
N LEU A 143 5.58 -16.45 -1.31
CA LEU A 143 4.85 -15.73 -2.35
C LEU A 143 4.53 -16.67 -3.52
N ALA A 144 5.50 -17.46 -3.99
CA ALA A 144 5.29 -18.47 -5.02
C ALA A 144 4.22 -19.50 -4.62
N GLN A 145 4.21 -19.92 -3.36
CA GLN A 145 3.18 -20.79 -2.79
C GLN A 145 1.78 -20.16 -2.87
N ALA A 146 1.67 -18.85 -2.56
CA ALA A 146 0.40 -18.14 -2.65
C ALA A 146 -0.13 -18.04 -4.10
N LEU A 147 0.77 -18.05 -5.09
CA LEU A 147 0.49 -17.91 -6.53
C LEU A 147 0.32 -19.24 -7.28
N ILE A 148 0.64 -20.38 -6.68
CA ILE A 148 0.81 -21.65 -7.37
C ILE A 148 -0.43 -22.09 -8.16
N HIS A 149 -1.64 -21.85 -7.63
CA HIS A 149 -2.92 -22.21 -8.20
C HIS A 149 -3.59 -21.11 -9.01
N ASP A 150 -2.85 -20.04 -9.31
CA ASP A 150 -3.29 -18.87 -10.08
C ASP A 150 -4.59 -18.22 -9.57
N PRO A 151 -4.64 -17.81 -8.30
CA PRO A 151 -5.85 -17.29 -7.66
C PRO A 151 -6.35 -15.98 -8.29
N ASP A 152 -7.66 -15.73 -8.19
CA ASP A 152 -8.28 -14.47 -8.61
C ASP A 152 -8.08 -13.32 -7.59
N VAL A 153 -7.91 -13.66 -6.32
CA VAL A 153 -7.72 -12.74 -5.20
C VAL A 153 -6.40 -13.05 -4.49
N LEU A 154 -5.61 -12.03 -4.24
CA LEU A 154 -4.35 -12.14 -3.49
C LEU A 154 -4.43 -11.30 -2.21
N ILE A 155 -4.13 -11.92 -1.09
CA ILE A 155 -4.00 -11.28 0.21
C ILE A 155 -2.55 -11.43 0.66
N LEU A 156 -1.85 -10.31 0.81
CA LEU A 156 -0.43 -10.28 1.11
C LEU A 156 -0.20 -9.45 2.38
N ASP A 157 0.26 -10.08 3.45
CA ASP A 157 0.52 -9.41 4.72
C ASP A 157 2.01 -9.04 4.80
N GLU A 158 2.33 -7.73 4.70
CA GLU A 158 3.69 -7.16 4.68
C GLU A 158 4.61 -7.82 3.63
N PRO A 159 4.24 -7.81 2.32
CA PRO A 159 4.91 -8.62 1.28
C PRO A 159 6.36 -8.25 1.00
N THR A 160 6.84 -7.12 1.48
CA THR A 160 8.21 -6.63 1.25
C THR A 160 9.03 -6.56 2.54
N ASP A 161 8.47 -7.02 3.69
CA ASP A 161 9.20 -6.96 4.95
C ASP A 161 10.48 -7.80 4.93
N GLY A 162 11.58 -7.19 5.37
CA GLY A 162 12.89 -7.83 5.45
C GLY A 162 13.56 -8.13 4.11
N LEU A 163 13.08 -7.55 3.01
CA LEU A 163 13.72 -7.58 1.70
C LEU A 163 14.68 -6.38 1.54
N ASP A 164 15.76 -6.58 0.77
CA ASP A 164 16.61 -5.48 0.34
C ASP A 164 15.90 -4.56 -0.69
N PRO A 165 16.43 -3.35 -0.97
CA PRO A 165 15.78 -2.40 -1.87
C PRO A 165 15.47 -2.93 -3.26
N ASN A 166 16.37 -3.74 -3.86
CA ASN A 166 16.19 -4.32 -5.18
C ASN A 166 15.05 -5.36 -5.16
N GLN A 167 15.06 -6.22 -4.15
CA GLN A 167 14.01 -7.23 -3.95
C GLN A 167 12.64 -6.58 -3.69
N LYS A 168 12.58 -5.50 -2.91
CA LYS A 168 11.35 -4.72 -2.71
C LYS A 168 10.82 -4.19 -4.04
N HIS A 169 11.71 -3.65 -4.89
CA HIS A 169 11.32 -3.15 -6.20
C HIS A 169 10.71 -4.25 -7.08
N GLU A 170 11.35 -5.43 -7.13
CA GLU A 170 10.87 -6.59 -7.89
C GLU A 170 9.49 -7.08 -7.39
N VAL A 171 9.31 -7.20 -6.07
CA VAL A 171 8.03 -7.63 -5.49
C VAL A 171 6.93 -6.60 -5.73
N ARG A 172 7.21 -5.30 -5.60
CA ARG A 172 6.25 -4.22 -5.93
C ARG A 172 5.85 -4.25 -7.41
N HIS A 173 6.82 -4.46 -8.30
CA HIS A 173 6.54 -4.62 -9.72
C HIS A 173 5.63 -5.83 -9.98
N LEU A 174 5.94 -6.98 -9.39
CA LEU A 174 5.12 -8.19 -9.49
C LEU A 174 3.69 -7.97 -8.98
N ILE A 175 3.51 -7.32 -7.82
CA ILE A 175 2.19 -6.98 -7.27
C ILE A 175 1.40 -6.13 -8.27
N ARG A 176 2.02 -5.12 -8.86
CA ARG A 176 1.38 -4.23 -9.83
C ARG A 176 1.00 -4.96 -11.12
N GLU A 177 1.85 -5.83 -11.65
CA GLU A 177 1.53 -6.65 -12.82
C GLU A 177 0.37 -7.63 -12.54
N MET A 178 0.39 -8.30 -11.40
CA MET A 178 -0.71 -9.18 -10.99
C MET A 178 -2.02 -8.41 -10.81
N GLY A 179 -1.94 -7.18 -10.29
CA GLY A 179 -3.09 -6.30 -10.09
C GLY A 179 -3.86 -5.97 -11.37
N ARG A 180 -3.26 -6.09 -12.56
CA ARG A 180 -3.96 -5.84 -13.82
C ARG A 180 -5.12 -6.81 -14.08
N ASN A 181 -5.01 -8.03 -13.58
CA ASN A 181 -5.95 -9.10 -13.87
C ASN A 181 -6.53 -9.77 -12.62
N LYS A 182 -6.10 -9.37 -11.45
CA LYS A 182 -6.50 -9.95 -10.15
C LYS A 182 -6.94 -8.84 -9.20
N ALA A 183 -7.67 -9.21 -8.15
CA ALA A 183 -7.89 -8.34 -7.00
C ALA A 183 -6.75 -8.58 -6.01
N VAL A 184 -6.00 -7.55 -5.67
CA VAL A 184 -4.86 -7.67 -4.74
C VAL A 184 -5.10 -6.77 -3.54
N VAL A 185 -4.95 -7.32 -2.34
CA VAL A 185 -4.89 -6.56 -1.08
C VAL A 185 -3.55 -6.84 -0.43
N PHE A 186 -2.81 -5.81 -0.12
CA PHE A 186 -1.62 -6.00 0.70
C PHE A 186 -1.56 -5.01 1.87
N SER A 187 -1.13 -5.50 3.01
CA SER A 187 -0.86 -4.66 4.16
C SER A 187 0.55 -4.10 4.09
N THR A 188 0.70 -2.87 4.52
CA THR A 188 2.02 -2.24 4.69
C THR A 188 1.98 -1.11 5.71
N HIS A 189 3.13 -0.77 6.24
CA HIS A 189 3.37 0.44 7.01
C HIS A 189 4.29 1.41 6.24
N ILE A 190 4.69 1.06 5.01
CA ILE A 190 5.61 1.81 4.15
C ILE A 190 4.83 2.58 3.09
N LEU A 191 4.83 3.90 3.19
CA LEU A 191 4.07 4.80 2.32
C LEU A 191 4.51 4.75 0.86
N GLU A 192 5.82 4.60 0.62
CA GLU A 192 6.39 4.47 -0.73
C GLU A 192 5.84 3.26 -1.51
N GLU A 193 5.41 2.22 -0.82
CA GLU A 193 4.81 1.04 -1.45
C GLU A 193 3.42 1.34 -1.98
N VAL A 194 2.68 2.20 -1.28
CA VAL A 194 1.36 2.66 -1.70
C VAL A 194 1.47 3.44 -3.01
N ASP A 195 2.40 4.40 -3.07
CA ASP A 195 2.64 5.19 -4.28
C ASP A 195 3.11 4.33 -5.46
N ALA A 196 3.95 3.33 -5.19
CA ALA A 196 4.58 2.54 -6.24
C ALA A 196 3.67 1.43 -6.82
N ALA A 197 2.74 0.89 -6.01
CA ALA A 197 2.03 -0.33 -6.39
C ALA A 197 0.49 -0.22 -6.33
N CYS A 198 -0.09 0.71 -5.56
CA CYS A 198 -1.53 0.74 -5.32
C CYS A 198 -2.30 1.55 -6.37
N THR A 199 -3.48 1.07 -6.71
CA THR A 199 -4.51 1.86 -7.40
C THR A 199 -5.38 2.62 -6.40
N ARG A 200 -5.55 2.07 -5.20
CA ARG A 200 -6.28 2.66 -4.08
C ARG A 200 -5.63 2.27 -2.75
N ALA A 201 -5.78 3.11 -1.74
CA ALA A 201 -5.30 2.81 -0.40
C ALA A 201 -6.37 3.11 0.65
N ILE A 202 -6.39 2.28 1.69
CA ILE A 202 -7.16 2.47 2.91
C ILE A 202 -6.17 2.71 4.04
N ILE A 203 -6.37 3.78 4.80
CA ILE A 203 -5.63 4.02 6.05
C ILE A 203 -6.52 3.57 7.21
N ILE A 204 -5.98 2.66 8.02
CA ILE A 204 -6.63 2.16 9.23
C ILE A 204 -5.89 2.66 10.47
N ASP A 205 -6.63 3.12 11.46
CA ASP A 205 -6.13 3.41 12.81
C ASP A 205 -7.10 2.89 13.86
N ARG A 206 -6.58 2.26 14.91
CA ARG A 206 -7.34 1.70 16.05
C ARG A 206 -8.58 0.90 15.64
N GLY A 207 -8.45 0.12 14.58
CA GLY A 207 -9.51 -0.75 14.07
C GLY A 207 -10.54 -0.10 13.16
N HIS A 208 -10.42 1.19 12.84
CA HIS A 208 -11.33 1.95 11.98
C HIS A 208 -10.65 2.43 10.69
N ILE A 209 -11.40 2.52 9.60
CA ILE A 209 -10.95 3.20 8.39
C ILE A 209 -10.98 4.71 8.63
N VAL A 210 -9.82 5.36 8.56
CA VAL A 210 -9.69 6.82 8.73
C VAL A 210 -9.52 7.56 7.40
N ALA A 211 -9.10 6.87 6.34
CA ALA A 211 -9.10 7.41 4.99
C ALA A 211 -9.21 6.28 3.95
N ASN A 212 -9.77 6.60 2.78
CA ASN A 212 -9.91 5.72 1.63
C ASN A 212 -9.90 6.57 0.38
N GLY A 213 -9.08 6.20 -0.62
CA GLY A 213 -8.96 6.91 -1.89
C GLY A 213 -7.74 6.45 -2.69
N THR A 214 -7.57 6.98 -3.88
CA THR A 214 -6.34 6.81 -4.67
C THR A 214 -5.16 7.47 -3.96
N PRO A 215 -3.91 7.06 -4.23
CA PRO A 215 -2.73 7.74 -3.69
C PRO A 215 -2.75 9.26 -3.94
N SER A 216 -3.16 9.70 -5.14
CA SER A 216 -3.28 11.11 -5.49
C SER A 216 -4.35 11.85 -4.67
N GLU A 217 -5.53 11.25 -4.47
CA GLU A 217 -6.60 11.83 -3.61
C GLU A 217 -6.16 11.93 -2.15
N LEU A 218 -5.39 10.96 -1.68
CA LEU A 218 -4.84 10.99 -0.31
C LEU A 218 -3.78 12.08 -0.18
N LYS A 219 -2.85 12.21 -1.14
CA LYS A 219 -1.83 13.28 -1.18
C LYS A 219 -2.45 14.67 -1.25
N ALA A 220 -3.56 14.83 -1.97
CA ALA A 220 -4.27 16.10 -2.05
C ALA A 220 -4.79 16.62 -0.68
N LYS A 221 -4.85 15.76 0.35
CA LYS A 221 -5.20 16.14 1.73
C LYS A 221 -4.01 16.66 2.56
N SER A 222 -2.80 16.64 1.99
CA SER A 222 -1.59 17.20 2.59
C SER A 222 -1.66 18.73 2.55
N GLU A 223 -1.14 19.40 3.57
CA GLU A 223 -1.00 20.86 3.58
C GLU A 223 -0.03 21.35 2.50
N LEU A 224 0.91 20.49 2.08
CA LEU A 224 1.85 20.79 1.00
C LEU A 224 1.20 20.70 -0.39
N ALA A 225 0.02 20.07 -0.52
CA ALA A 225 -0.61 19.89 -1.82
C ALA A 225 -0.90 21.23 -2.51
N GLY A 226 -0.29 21.45 -3.69
CA GLY A 226 -0.40 22.70 -4.45
C GLY A 226 0.42 23.86 -3.89
N ALA A 227 1.24 23.65 -2.85
CA ALA A 227 2.20 24.65 -2.42
C ALA A 227 3.26 24.89 -3.50
N VAL A 228 3.72 26.14 -3.62
CA VAL A 228 4.72 26.54 -4.60
C VAL A 228 6.01 26.91 -3.90
N THR A 229 7.08 26.19 -4.19
CA THR A 229 8.43 26.50 -3.73
C THR A 229 9.18 27.22 -4.85
N LEU A 230 9.73 28.39 -4.57
CA LEU A 230 10.47 29.17 -5.57
C LEU A 230 11.65 29.93 -4.96
N SER A 231 12.66 30.24 -5.81
CA SER A 231 13.74 31.19 -5.53
C SER A 231 13.90 32.16 -6.68
N VAL A 232 14.28 33.38 -6.35
CA VAL A 232 14.42 34.50 -7.29
C VAL A 232 15.78 35.17 -7.12
N ALA A 233 16.52 35.33 -8.21
CA ALA A 233 17.83 35.99 -8.19
C ALA A 233 17.70 37.45 -7.76
N GLY A 234 18.54 37.89 -6.82
CA GLY A 234 18.65 39.29 -6.41
C GLY A 234 17.53 39.80 -5.50
N ILE A 235 16.64 38.93 -5.02
CA ILE A 235 15.61 39.28 -4.03
C ILE A 235 15.83 38.45 -2.77
N GLU A 236 15.85 39.11 -1.62
CA GLU A 236 15.94 38.45 -0.32
C GLU A 236 14.66 37.63 -0.04
N SER A 237 14.82 36.41 0.50
CA SER A 237 13.70 35.47 0.73
C SER A 237 12.60 36.07 1.61
N ALA A 238 12.95 36.93 2.58
CA ALA A 238 11.95 37.59 3.44
C ALA A 238 11.08 38.56 2.64
N ALA A 239 11.70 39.43 1.79
CA ALA A 239 10.99 40.39 0.93
C ALA A 239 10.14 39.65 -0.14
N LEU A 240 10.66 38.54 -0.68
CA LEU A 240 9.91 37.69 -1.62
C LEU A 240 8.68 37.09 -0.96
N CYS A 241 8.82 36.56 0.26
CA CYS A 241 7.72 35.96 1.04
C CYS A 241 6.64 37.01 1.36
N GLU A 242 7.01 38.22 1.72
CA GLU A 242 6.06 39.31 1.98
C GLU A 242 5.20 39.63 0.74
N ARG A 243 5.83 39.75 -0.44
CA ARG A 243 5.12 40.00 -1.71
C ARG A 243 4.20 38.86 -2.11
N LEU A 244 4.66 37.61 -1.96
CA LEU A 244 3.88 36.42 -2.30
C LEU A 244 2.69 36.21 -1.34
N SER A 245 2.83 36.62 -0.08
CA SER A 245 1.73 36.59 0.91
C SER A 245 0.56 37.51 0.57
N GLN A 246 0.78 38.51 -0.32
CA GLN A 246 -0.29 39.39 -0.79
C GLN A 246 -1.15 38.80 -1.90
N LEU A 247 -0.75 37.66 -2.48
CA LEU A 247 -1.56 37.00 -3.49
C LEU A 247 -2.90 36.53 -2.88
N PRO A 248 -4.03 36.74 -3.57
CA PRO A 248 -5.35 36.29 -3.09
C PRO A 248 -5.42 34.78 -2.81
N ASP A 249 -4.68 33.99 -3.59
CA ASP A 249 -4.63 32.54 -3.53
C ASP A 249 -3.66 32.01 -2.45
N ALA A 250 -2.82 32.86 -1.87
CA ALA A 250 -1.87 32.48 -0.83
C ALA A 250 -2.56 32.49 0.55
N ALA A 251 -2.42 31.39 1.29
CA ALA A 251 -2.83 31.30 2.69
C ALA A 251 -1.70 31.74 3.63
N ARG A 252 -0.47 31.29 3.35
CA ARG A 252 0.74 31.60 4.11
C ARG A 252 1.97 31.45 3.24
N CYS A 253 3.08 32.07 3.67
CA CYS A 253 4.38 31.90 3.05
C CYS A 253 5.43 31.59 4.13
N GLU A 254 6.36 30.71 3.83
CA GLU A 254 7.44 30.29 4.73
C GLU A 254 8.79 30.44 4.02
N VAL A 255 9.81 30.89 4.75
CA VAL A 255 11.18 31.03 4.24
C VAL A 255 11.96 29.74 4.50
N HIS A 256 12.53 29.16 3.46
CA HIS A 256 13.37 27.96 3.51
C HIS A 256 14.77 28.24 2.91
N GLY A 257 15.65 28.84 3.71
CA GLY A 257 16.97 29.24 3.23
C GLY A 257 16.89 30.29 2.12
N ALA A 258 17.40 29.98 0.92
CA ALA A 258 17.33 30.83 -0.25
C ALA A 258 16.00 30.76 -1.02
N ALA A 259 15.16 29.76 -0.72
CA ALA A 259 13.85 29.58 -1.34
C ALA A 259 12.71 30.00 -0.39
N VAL A 260 11.55 30.25 -0.95
CA VAL A 260 10.30 30.48 -0.21
C VAL A 260 9.26 29.44 -0.65
N ARG A 261 8.40 29.05 0.28
CA ARG A 261 7.26 28.19 0.02
C ARG A 261 5.97 28.91 0.33
N VAL A 262 5.10 28.99 -0.67
CA VAL A 262 3.78 29.59 -0.57
C VAL A 262 2.75 28.49 -0.53
N PHE A 263 1.88 28.53 0.45
CA PHE A 263 0.81 27.53 0.63
C PHE A 263 -0.50 28.09 0.05
N PRO A 264 -1.26 27.29 -0.70
CA PRO A 264 -2.53 27.73 -1.25
C PRO A 264 -3.61 27.82 -0.17
N ARG A 265 -4.63 28.64 -0.41
CA ARG A 265 -5.92 28.47 0.28
C ARG A 265 -6.61 27.20 -0.22
N GLU A 266 -7.47 26.58 0.59
CA GLU A 266 -8.11 25.27 0.27
C GLU A 266 -8.72 25.18 -1.13
N ALA A 267 -9.30 26.27 -1.65
CA ALA A 267 -9.90 26.32 -2.98
C ALA A 267 -8.91 26.69 -4.11
N SER A 268 -7.66 27.06 -3.81
CA SER A 268 -6.74 27.73 -4.73
C SER A 268 -5.49 26.92 -5.08
N ALA A 269 -5.45 25.61 -4.76
CA ALA A 269 -4.27 24.78 -5.03
C ALA A 269 -3.89 24.72 -6.53
N ALA A 270 -4.86 24.76 -7.43
CA ALA A 270 -4.62 24.76 -8.89
C ALA A 270 -4.27 26.16 -9.46
N THR A 271 -4.63 27.24 -8.78
CA THR A 271 -4.49 28.61 -9.27
C THR A 271 -3.27 29.34 -8.72
N LEU A 272 -2.70 28.87 -7.60
CA LEU A 272 -1.56 29.51 -6.96
C LEU A 272 -0.31 29.57 -7.86
N ALA A 273 0.07 28.47 -8.48
CA ALA A 273 1.26 28.43 -9.34
C ALA A 273 1.15 29.38 -10.56
N PRO A 274 0.02 29.41 -11.32
CA PRO A 274 -0.21 30.44 -12.32
C PRO A 274 -0.12 31.87 -11.78
N ALA A 275 -0.72 32.15 -10.63
CA ALA A 275 -0.70 33.48 -10.01
C ALA A 275 0.73 33.92 -9.63
N VAL A 276 1.55 33.00 -9.12
CA VAL A 276 2.98 33.25 -8.82
C VAL A 276 3.75 33.53 -10.10
N ILE A 277 3.52 32.81 -11.18
CA ILE A 277 4.18 33.01 -12.48
C ILE A 277 3.79 34.37 -13.08
N ASP A 278 2.51 34.73 -13.03
CA ASP A 278 2.02 36.02 -13.50
C ASP A 278 2.62 37.18 -12.71
N LEU A 279 2.71 37.04 -11.38
CA LEU A 279 3.38 38.05 -10.54
C LEU A 279 4.86 38.16 -10.89
N ALA A 280 5.57 37.06 -11.04
CA ALA A 280 6.98 37.05 -11.43
C ALA A 280 7.20 37.74 -12.78
N GLY A 281 6.30 37.55 -13.75
CA GLY A 281 6.34 38.22 -15.05
C GLY A 281 6.12 39.73 -14.95
N ARG A 282 5.14 40.19 -14.15
CA ARG A 282 4.85 41.61 -13.93
C ARG A 282 6.01 42.37 -13.24
N GLU A 283 6.63 41.72 -12.27
CA GLU A 283 7.72 42.25 -11.48
C GLU A 283 9.08 42.03 -12.15
N HIS A 284 9.13 41.41 -13.33
CA HIS A 284 10.35 41.04 -14.05
C HIS A 284 11.35 40.23 -13.22
N TRP A 285 10.84 39.34 -12.38
CA TRP A 285 11.69 38.49 -11.55
C TRP A 285 12.45 37.46 -12.38
N ARG A 286 13.71 37.26 -12.05
CA ARG A 286 14.51 36.17 -12.60
C ARG A 286 14.35 34.93 -11.71
N LEU A 287 13.40 34.06 -12.06
CA LEU A 287 13.19 32.81 -11.38
C LEU A 287 14.41 31.88 -11.55
N GLU A 288 14.98 31.38 -10.46
CA GLU A 288 16.01 30.34 -10.46
C GLU A 288 15.40 28.95 -10.29
N GLN A 289 14.40 28.84 -9.45
CA GLN A 289 13.64 27.62 -9.22
C GLN A 289 12.16 27.95 -9.06
N LEU A 290 11.31 27.08 -9.57
CA LEU A 290 9.88 27.07 -9.29
C LEU A 290 9.42 25.63 -9.35
N HIS A 291 8.84 25.14 -8.26
CA HIS A 291 8.31 23.79 -8.13
C HIS A 291 6.96 23.81 -7.42
N THR A 292 5.99 23.05 -7.95
CA THR A 292 4.71 22.84 -7.30
C THR A 292 4.74 21.52 -6.55
N GLU A 293 4.45 21.54 -5.27
CA GLU A 293 4.45 20.37 -4.40
C GLU A 293 3.21 19.50 -4.68
N GLU A 294 3.40 18.20 -4.86
CA GLU A 294 2.28 17.25 -5.06
C GLU A 294 1.54 16.88 -3.78
N GLY A 295 2.03 17.30 -2.63
CA GLY A 295 1.60 16.81 -1.33
C GLY A 295 2.30 15.51 -0.92
N GLN A 296 2.32 15.24 0.37
CA GLN A 296 3.06 14.12 0.95
C GLN A 296 2.13 13.18 1.71
N LEU A 297 2.14 11.92 1.32
CA LEU A 297 1.34 10.88 1.98
C LEU A 297 1.77 10.66 3.45
N ASP A 298 3.07 10.88 3.74
CA ASP A 298 3.63 10.81 5.11
C ASP A 298 2.98 11.82 6.06
N GLU A 299 2.81 13.05 5.60
CA GLU A 299 2.12 14.10 6.38
C GLU A 299 0.66 13.72 6.65
N VAL A 300 -0.06 13.29 5.62
CA VAL A 300 -1.47 12.87 5.74
C VAL A 300 -1.60 11.69 6.70
N PHE A 301 -0.74 10.69 6.54
CA PHE A 301 -0.71 9.52 7.42
C PHE A 301 -0.48 9.92 8.88
N ARG A 302 0.53 10.75 9.14
CA ARG A 302 0.85 11.25 10.47
C ARG A 302 -0.32 12.02 11.08
N LYS A 303 -0.93 12.94 10.31
CA LYS A 303 -2.09 13.74 10.77
C LYS A 303 -3.30 12.87 11.15
N LEU A 304 -3.53 11.78 10.43
CA LEU A 304 -4.65 10.87 10.65
C LEU A 304 -4.42 9.86 11.78
N THR A 305 -3.17 9.46 12.03
CA THR A 305 -2.83 8.36 12.96
C THR A 305 -2.17 8.84 14.26
N LEU A 306 -1.84 10.14 14.40
CA LEU A 306 -1.33 10.66 15.65
C LEU A 306 -2.40 10.61 16.76
N PRO A 307 -2.02 10.24 18.01
CA PRO A 307 -2.90 10.37 19.16
C PRO A 307 -3.37 11.82 19.34
N ASP A 308 -4.62 12.00 19.77
CA ASP A 308 -5.22 13.34 20.00
C ASP A 308 -4.42 14.20 21.00
N SER A 309 -3.60 13.57 21.86
CA SER A 309 -2.67 14.24 22.79
C SER A 309 -1.50 14.95 22.11
N VAL A 310 -1.22 14.68 20.82
CA VAL A 310 -0.10 15.26 20.05
C VAL A 310 -0.61 16.25 18.99
N LYS A 311 -1.94 16.34 18.80
CA LYS A 311 -2.59 17.26 17.84
C LYS A 311 -2.76 18.70 18.36
N LYS A 312 -1.94 19.12 19.35
CA LYS A 312 -1.94 20.52 19.85
C LYS A 312 -0.78 21.30 19.27
#